data_9e4e4a39d4f2c5b1a15bc620751fd3f6
#
_entry.id   9e4e4a39d4f2c5b1a15bc620751fd3f6
#
_cell.length_a   1.000
_cell.length_b   1.000
_cell.length_c   1.000
_cell.angle_alpha   90.00
_cell.angle_beta   90.00
_cell.angle_gamma   90.00
#
_symmetry.space_group_name_H-M   'P 1'
#
loop_
_entity.id
_entity.type
_entity.pdbx_description
1 polymer ?
#
loop_
_entity_poly.entity_id
_entity_poly.type
_entity_poly.pdbx_seq_one_letter_code
_entity_poly.pdbx_strand_id
1 'polypeptide(L)'
;EIAQCLVGSEMCIRDRPVPYALAPAENFAMGGVALLTALGNVQEISFGSECGDIRLLSQAAEACRVCKTDYADVMDDFLRSGYSYPEVLSQMVGQLYGAETAAVLRHPNNTLAIAYLNAIHEMDSPLRPMTIQRRGAGHNSSQPGPDGTASATYIRQFFADGGDCRRMMPSYAWHALREAQQAGHVASMSYLERLILYKLRTTDPDELHDIAEIGQGLEHRLYKAKRSASLEELLQTIRTKRYPMARLRRILLHILLDIRTADIQNYPAYGRILAFNDTGREILKDSKEKRLLPFSHSLAELAHTSPTAGRCAALESQATDIYQLARPVIGQGESDFRRKITISGGTHHAAPESQS
;
A
#
# COMPACT_ATOMS: atom_id res chain seq x y z
N GLU A 1 7.29 -8.08 -6.62
CA GLU A 1 6.15 -8.23 -5.68
C GLU A 1 5.44 -9.58 -5.82
N ILE A 2 5.31 -10.13 -7.03
CA ILE A 2 4.59 -11.40 -7.25
C ILE A 2 5.35 -12.58 -6.62
N ALA A 3 6.68 -12.55 -6.60
CA ALA A 3 7.46 -13.62 -5.99
C ALA A 3 7.27 -13.73 -4.46
N GLN A 4 6.88 -12.64 -3.79
CA GLN A 4 6.62 -12.67 -2.34
C GLN A 4 5.26 -13.28 -1.99
N CYS A 5 4.31 -13.30 -2.93
CA CYS A 5 2.98 -13.84 -2.70
C CYS A 5 2.90 -15.38 -2.78
N LEU A 6 3.88 -16.04 -3.36
CA LEU A 6 3.83 -17.50 -3.61
C LEU A 6 4.56 -18.35 -2.57
N VAL A 7 5.23 -17.73 -1.59
CA VAL A 7 5.91 -18.48 -0.52
C VAL A 7 4.93 -18.74 0.60
N GLY A 8 4.44 -19.97 0.68
CA GLY A 8 3.50 -20.41 1.71
C GLY A 8 2.07 -19.95 1.48
N SER A 9 1.70 -19.51 0.28
CA SER A 9 0.32 -19.20 -0.06
C SER A 9 -0.19 -20.05 -1.23
N GLU A 10 -1.42 -20.51 -1.13
CA GLU A 10 -2.09 -21.37 -2.08
C GLU A 10 -2.66 -20.59 -3.27
N MET A 11 -2.91 -19.29 -3.06
CA MET A 11 -3.47 -18.39 -4.05
C MET A 11 -2.91 -16.98 -3.82
N CYS A 12 -2.52 -16.32 -4.91
CA CYS A 12 -2.12 -14.92 -4.90
C CYS A 12 -3.17 -14.10 -5.65
N ILE A 13 -3.80 -13.16 -4.97
CA ILE A 13 -4.63 -12.12 -5.57
C ILE A 13 -3.89 -10.78 -5.52
N ARG A 14 -4.23 -9.86 -6.40
CA ARG A 14 -3.93 -8.44 -6.17
C ARG A 14 -4.89 -7.98 -5.08
N ASP A 15 -4.40 -7.91 -3.87
CA ASP A 15 -5.19 -7.68 -2.65
C ASP A 15 -5.84 -6.29 -2.61
N ARG A 16 -5.47 -5.41 -3.53
CA ARG A 16 -6.12 -4.13 -3.81
C ARG A 16 -5.68 -3.53 -5.14
N PRO A 17 -6.58 -2.88 -5.88
CA PRO A 17 -6.24 -2.13 -7.08
C PRO A 17 -5.28 -0.96 -6.79
N VAL A 18 -4.60 -0.47 -7.82
CA VAL A 18 -3.57 0.58 -7.72
C VAL A 18 -4.03 1.83 -6.98
N PRO A 19 -5.24 2.39 -7.17
CA PRO A 19 -5.68 3.55 -6.40
C PRO A 19 -5.63 3.33 -4.89
N TYR A 20 -6.05 2.15 -4.42
CA TYR A 20 -6.01 1.80 -3.00
C TYR A 20 -4.59 1.45 -2.52
N ALA A 21 -3.75 0.85 -3.37
CA ALA A 21 -2.35 0.55 -3.03
C ALA A 21 -1.53 1.84 -2.82
N LEU A 22 -1.88 2.92 -3.50
CA LEU A 22 -1.28 4.24 -3.37
C LEU A 22 -2.07 5.18 -2.43
N ALA A 23 -3.04 4.68 -1.68
CA ALA A 23 -3.88 5.48 -0.80
C ALA A 23 -3.31 5.62 0.63
N PRO A 24 -3.86 6.53 1.45
CA PRO A 24 -3.63 6.56 2.89
C PRO A 24 -3.99 5.24 3.57
N ALA A 25 -3.46 5.02 4.78
CA ALA A 25 -3.64 3.76 5.52
C ALA A 25 -5.11 3.32 5.64
N GLU A 26 -6.04 4.25 5.81
CA GLU A 26 -7.47 3.98 5.92
C GLU A 26 -8.04 3.38 4.63
N ASN A 27 -7.86 4.06 3.50
CA ASN A 27 -8.34 3.56 2.20
C ASN A 27 -7.54 2.31 1.75
N PHE A 28 -6.25 2.25 2.07
CA PHE A 28 -5.42 1.07 1.84
C PHE A 28 -5.98 -0.16 2.58
N ALA A 29 -6.32 -0.02 3.86
CA ALA A 29 -6.91 -1.08 4.66
C ALA A 29 -8.31 -1.46 4.16
N MET A 30 -9.14 -0.46 3.88
CA MET A 30 -10.50 -0.64 3.35
C MET A 30 -10.50 -1.45 2.05
N GLY A 31 -9.63 -1.10 1.09
CA GLY A 31 -9.50 -1.85 -0.16
C GLY A 31 -9.15 -3.32 0.05
N GLY A 32 -8.25 -3.63 0.97
CA GLY A 32 -7.87 -5.00 1.31
C GLY A 32 -8.99 -5.78 2.00
N VAL A 33 -9.62 -5.19 3.02
CA VAL A 33 -10.75 -5.80 3.75
C VAL A 33 -11.92 -6.05 2.80
N ALA A 34 -12.25 -5.08 1.94
CA ALA A 34 -13.33 -5.20 0.97
C ALA A 34 -13.13 -6.40 0.03
N LEU A 35 -11.93 -6.57 -0.53
CA LEU A 35 -11.65 -7.69 -1.43
C LEU A 35 -11.63 -9.04 -0.73
N LEU A 36 -11.06 -9.14 0.48
CA LEU A 36 -11.06 -10.37 1.25
C LEU A 36 -12.49 -10.77 1.66
N THR A 37 -13.30 -9.81 2.10
CA THR A 37 -14.72 -10.01 2.40
C THR A 37 -15.48 -10.43 1.14
N ALA A 38 -15.23 -9.78 0.01
CA ALA A 38 -15.92 -10.06 -1.25
C ALA A 38 -15.57 -11.43 -1.86
N LEU A 39 -14.46 -12.04 -1.49
CA LEU A 39 -14.13 -13.41 -1.90
C LEU A 39 -15.11 -14.45 -1.27
N GLY A 40 -15.71 -14.12 -0.12
CA GLY A 40 -16.84 -14.82 0.47
C GLY A 40 -16.50 -16.08 1.27
N ASN A 41 -15.27 -16.56 1.25
CA ASN A 41 -14.83 -17.74 2.01
C ASN A 41 -13.58 -17.49 2.88
N VAL A 42 -13.12 -16.25 2.98
CA VAL A 42 -12.05 -15.85 3.89
C VAL A 42 -12.65 -15.64 5.29
N GLN A 43 -12.03 -16.23 6.30
CA GLN A 43 -12.49 -16.15 7.68
C GLN A 43 -11.63 -15.24 8.55
N GLU A 44 -10.34 -15.11 8.23
CA GLU A 44 -9.38 -14.39 9.05
C GLU A 44 -8.49 -13.49 8.20
N ILE A 45 -8.13 -12.34 8.79
CA ILE A 45 -7.10 -11.45 8.25
C ILE A 45 -5.96 -11.34 9.25
N SER A 46 -4.73 -11.63 8.81
CA SER A 46 -3.53 -11.50 9.62
C SER A 46 -2.67 -10.32 9.18
N PHE A 47 -2.21 -9.53 10.13
CA PHE A 47 -1.32 -8.40 9.89
C PHE A 47 -0.27 -8.26 10.99
N GLY A 48 0.89 -7.67 10.64
CA GLY A 48 1.96 -7.41 11.60
C GLY A 48 1.76 -6.10 12.35
N SER A 49 2.03 -6.10 13.65
CA SER A 49 2.06 -4.89 14.49
C SER A 49 3.28 -4.85 15.40
N GLU A 50 3.66 -3.67 15.87
CA GLU A 50 4.77 -3.54 16.81
C GLU A 50 4.37 -4.01 18.22
N CYS A 51 3.13 -3.74 18.64
CA CYS A 51 2.67 -4.14 19.98
C CYS A 51 2.33 -5.64 20.10
N GLY A 52 1.88 -6.30 19.02
CA GLY A 52 1.52 -7.72 19.02
C GLY A 52 0.29 -8.09 19.86
N ASP A 53 -0.46 -7.12 20.37
CA ASP A 53 -1.67 -7.33 21.17
C ASP A 53 -2.91 -6.84 20.43
N ILE A 54 -3.74 -7.78 19.99
CA ILE A 54 -4.98 -7.49 19.24
C ILE A 54 -6.00 -6.73 20.08
N ARG A 55 -6.04 -6.95 21.40
CA ARG A 55 -7.01 -6.28 22.30
C ARG A 55 -6.65 -4.81 22.44
N LEU A 56 -5.36 -4.52 22.66
CA LEU A 56 -4.87 -3.13 22.75
C LEU A 56 -5.04 -2.39 21.43
N LEU A 57 -4.81 -3.05 20.27
CA LEU A 57 -5.08 -2.50 18.95
C LEU A 57 -6.57 -2.22 18.74
N SER A 58 -7.46 -3.12 19.17
CA SER A 58 -8.91 -2.93 19.05
C SER A 58 -9.39 -1.76 19.91
N GLN A 59 -8.88 -1.62 21.14
CA GLN A 59 -9.16 -0.47 22.00
C GLN A 59 -8.69 0.84 21.36
N ALA A 60 -7.49 0.85 20.77
CA ALA A 60 -6.97 2.01 20.05
C ALA A 60 -7.81 2.34 18.81
N ALA A 61 -8.30 1.32 18.08
CA ALA A 61 -9.17 1.51 16.93
C ALA A 61 -10.51 2.15 17.33
N GLU A 62 -11.13 1.66 18.40
CA GLU A 62 -12.34 2.25 18.98
C GLU A 62 -12.11 3.68 19.42
N ALA A 63 -11.03 3.94 20.17
CA ALA A 63 -10.66 5.28 20.62
C ALA A 63 -10.52 6.26 19.42
N CYS A 64 -9.89 5.82 18.34
CA CYS A 64 -9.77 6.62 17.12
C CYS A 64 -11.15 6.92 16.49
N ARG A 65 -12.09 5.96 16.47
CA ARG A 65 -13.44 6.20 15.96
C ARG A 65 -14.18 7.21 16.82
N VAL A 66 -14.21 7.00 18.14
CA VAL A 66 -14.85 7.94 19.10
C VAL A 66 -14.29 9.35 18.95
N CYS A 67 -12.97 9.52 18.83
CA CYS A 67 -12.37 10.82 18.60
C CYS A 67 -12.87 11.47 17.30
N LYS A 68 -13.05 10.69 16.23
CA LYS A 68 -13.50 11.19 14.93
C LYS A 68 -15.00 11.51 14.86
N THR A 69 -15.83 10.81 15.62
CA THR A 69 -17.28 10.99 15.63
C THR A 69 -17.74 11.96 16.73
N ASP A 70 -17.47 11.62 17.98
CA ASP A 70 -18.04 12.29 19.13
C ASP A 70 -17.29 13.59 19.51
N TYR A 71 -16.02 13.68 19.07
CA TYR A 71 -15.14 14.82 19.34
C TYR A 71 -14.62 15.50 18.06
N ALA A 72 -15.33 15.38 16.96
CA ALA A 72 -14.92 15.95 15.67
C ALA A 72 -14.65 17.47 15.74
N ASP A 73 -15.53 18.23 16.39
CA ASP A 73 -15.40 19.68 16.56
C ASP A 73 -14.13 20.06 17.34
N VAL A 74 -13.86 19.31 18.41
CA VAL A 74 -12.64 19.52 19.22
C VAL A 74 -11.38 19.24 18.41
N MET A 75 -11.39 18.16 17.61
CA MET A 75 -10.29 17.85 16.71
C MET A 75 -10.06 18.98 15.69
N ASP A 76 -11.13 19.48 15.09
CA ASP A 76 -11.07 20.56 14.11
C ASP A 76 -10.48 21.85 14.69
N ASP A 77 -10.83 22.21 15.92
CA ASP A 77 -10.27 23.38 16.60
C ASP A 77 -8.75 23.25 16.84
N PHE A 78 -8.29 22.09 17.26
CA PHE A 78 -6.85 21.82 17.39
C PHE A 78 -6.12 21.87 16.03
N LEU A 79 -6.73 21.30 14.96
CA LEU A 79 -6.15 21.33 13.62
C LEU A 79 -6.08 22.75 13.07
N ARG A 80 -7.11 23.61 13.33
CA ARG A 80 -7.09 25.04 12.99
C ARG A 80 -6.01 25.79 13.77
N SER A 81 -5.73 25.37 15.01
CA SER A 81 -4.66 25.95 15.85
C SER A 81 -3.25 25.52 15.42
N GLY A 82 -3.12 24.70 14.35
CA GLY A 82 -1.84 24.37 13.73
C GLY A 82 -1.21 23.04 14.17
N TYR A 83 -1.88 22.27 15.03
CA TYR A 83 -1.44 20.92 15.38
C TYR A 83 -1.57 19.96 14.18
N SER A 84 -0.73 18.95 14.11
CA SER A 84 -0.87 17.89 13.10
C SER A 84 -1.95 16.89 13.54
N TYR A 85 -2.61 16.25 12.57
CA TYR A 85 -3.65 15.25 12.83
C TYR A 85 -3.15 14.10 13.76
N PRO A 86 -1.96 13.50 13.57
CA PRO A 86 -1.47 12.45 14.47
C PRO A 86 -1.21 12.95 15.89
N GLU A 87 -0.76 14.20 16.06
CA GLU A 87 -0.55 14.79 17.40
C GLU A 87 -1.87 14.95 18.13
N VAL A 88 -2.88 15.55 17.47
CA VAL A 88 -4.22 15.73 18.05
C VAL A 88 -4.83 14.40 18.44
N LEU A 89 -4.84 13.44 17.50
CA LEU A 89 -5.41 12.12 17.75
C LEU A 89 -4.73 11.40 18.93
N SER A 90 -3.38 11.42 18.95
CA SER A 90 -2.63 10.78 20.06
C SER A 90 -2.92 11.42 21.40
N GLN A 91 -3.04 12.76 21.45
CA GLN A 91 -3.37 13.48 22.69
C GLN A 91 -4.79 13.16 23.18
N MET A 92 -5.77 13.18 22.27
CA MET A 92 -7.18 12.89 22.62
C MET A 92 -7.36 11.44 23.08
N VAL A 93 -6.77 10.49 22.36
CA VAL A 93 -6.78 9.08 22.75
C VAL A 93 -6.12 8.90 24.13
N GLY A 94 -5.03 9.63 24.39
CA GLY A 94 -4.36 9.59 25.71
C GLY A 94 -5.22 10.10 26.84
N GLN A 95 -6.01 11.13 26.62
CA GLN A 95 -6.93 11.69 27.60
C GLN A 95 -8.15 10.78 27.85
N LEU A 96 -8.71 10.18 26.80
CA LEU A 96 -9.95 9.38 26.89
C LEU A 96 -9.70 7.92 27.28
N TYR A 97 -8.60 7.31 26.78
CA TYR A 97 -8.34 5.87 26.89
C TYR A 97 -7.00 5.54 27.57
N GLY A 98 -6.24 6.56 27.99
CA GLY A 98 -4.99 6.39 28.71
C GLY A 98 -3.74 6.38 27.84
N ALA A 99 -2.59 6.58 28.50
CA ALA A 99 -1.30 6.76 27.83
C ALA A 99 -0.81 5.52 27.07
N GLU A 100 -1.14 4.32 27.53
CA GLU A 100 -0.79 3.05 26.90
C GLU A 100 -1.45 2.93 25.51
N THR A 101 -2.76 3.20 25.44
CA THR A 101 -3.53 3.21 24.17
C THR A 101 -3.00 4.27 23.20
N ALA A 102 -2.68 5.46 23.70
CA ALA A 102 -2.08 6.51 22.86
C ALA A 102 -0.68 6.15 22.33
N ALA A 103 0.12 5.41 23.12
CA ALA A 103 1.46 4.99 22.71
C ALA A 103 1.43 4.06 21.48
N VAL A 104 0.35 3.28 21.31
CA VAL A 104 0.16 2.40 20.13
C VAL A 104 0.18 3.19 18.82
N LEU A 105 -0.37 4.41 18.80
CA LEU A 105 -0.47 5.27 17.62
C LEU A 105 0.88 5.80 17.10
N ARG A 106 1.94 5.68 17.88
CA ARG A 106 3.29 6.17 17.52
C ARG A 106 4.01 5.28 16.50
N HIS A 107 3.50 4.09 16.27
CA HIS A 107 4.14 3.08 15.43
C HIS A 107 3.37 2.84 14.13
N PRO A 108 4.05 2.84 12.97
CA PRO A 108 3.39 2.84 11.67
C PRO A 108 2.62 1.55 11.38
N ASN A 109 3.11 0.36 11.80
CA ASN A 109 2.38 -0.87 11.58
C ASN A 109 1.19 -1.02 12.54
N ASN A 110 1.29 -0.49 13.76
CA ASN A 110 0.12 -0.39 14.63
C ASN A 110 -0.95 0.53 14.03
N THR A 111 -0.56 1.67 13.45
CA THR A 111 -1.49 2.57 12.75
C THR A 111 -2.20 1.87 11.59
N LEU A 112 -1.46 1.08 10.81
CA LEU A 112 -2.06 0.28 9.73
C LEU A 112 -2.97 -0.82 10.28
N ALA A 113 -2.59 -1.50 11.38
CA ALA A 113 -3.43 -2.48 12.06
C ALA A 113 -4.75 -1.87 12.53
N ILE A 114 -4.70 -0.67 13.14
CA ILE A 114 -5.88 0.10 13.54
C ILE A 114 -6.76 0.42 12.33
N ALA A 115 -6.17 0.79 11.19
CA ALA A 115 -6.94 1.03 9.97
C ALA A 115 -7.65 -0.23 9.47
N TYR A 116 -7.03 -1.42 9.53
CA TYR A 116 -7.70 -2.69 9.23
C TYR A 116 -8.85 -2.99 10.18
N LEU A 117 -8.68 -2.77 11.48
CA LEU A 117 -9.74 -2.97 12.47
C LEU A 117 -10.91 -2.03 12.24
N ASN A 118 -10.65 -0.77 11.91
CA ASN A 118 -11.69 0.18 11.57
C ASN A 118 -12.42 -0.20 10.27
N ALA A 119 -11.70 -0.63 9.24
CA ALA A 119 -12.32 -1.09 8.00
C ALA A 119 -13.22 -2.32 8.21
N ILE A 120 -12.80 -3.30 9.03
CA ILE A 120 -13.63 -4.47 9.41
C ILE A 120 -14.90 -4.00 10.10
N HIS A 121 -14.81 -3.06 11.03
CA HIS A 121 -15.96 -2.51 11.76
C HIS A 121 -16.90 -1.71 10.85
N GLU A 122 -16.38 -0.78 10.04
CA GLU A 122 -17.17 0.09 9.15
C GLU A 122 -17.92 -0.68 8.08
N MET A 123 -17.35 -1.81 7.63
CA MET A 123 -17.95 -2.67 6.62
C MET A 123 -18.83 -3.78 7.20
N ASP A 124 -18.94 -3.90 8.52
CA ASP A 124 -19.56 -5.04 9.19
C ASP A 124 -19.03 -6.38 8.63
N SER A 125 -17.72 -6.44 8.42
CA SER A 125 -17.06 -7.58 7.79
C SER A 125 -16.97 -8.77 8.74
N PRO A 126 -17.26 -10.01 8.28
CA PRO A 126 -17.15 -11.22 9.12
C PRO A 126 -15.71 -11.66 9.37
N LEU A 127 -14.71 -10.95 8.86
CA LEU A 127 -13.30 -11.30 9.01
C LEU A 127 -12.85 -11.15 10.48
N ARG A 128 -12.26 -12.20 11.01
CA ARG A 128 -11.63 -12.17 12.34
C ARG A 128 -10.20 -11.61 12.22
N PRO A 129 -9.86 -10.52 12.93
CA PRO A 129 -8.53 -9.97 12.88
C PRO A 129 -7.56 -10.74 13.78
N MET A 130 -6.35 -11.00 13.28
CA MET A 130 -5.22 -11.57 14.01
C MET A 130 -3.97 -10.73 13.78
N THR A 131 -3.19 -10.52 14.84
CA THR A 131 -1.91 -9.79 14.72
C THR A 131 -0.72 -10.66 15.07
N ILE A 132 0.37 -10.44 14.34
CA ILE A 132 1.66 -11.06 14.59
C ILE A 132 2.62 -9.95 15.04
N GLN A 133 3.27 -10.15 16.19
CA GLN A 133 4.25 -9.18 16.68
C GLN A 133 5.46 -9.13 15.75
N ARG A 134 5.78 -7.92 15.27
CA ARG A 134 7.01 -7.69 14.48
C ARG A 134 8.22 -7.80 15.38
N ARG A 135 9.24 -8.49 14.89
CA ARG A 135 10.54 -8.65 15.55
C ARG A 135 11.64 -8.02 14.68
N GLY A 136 12.76 -7.65 15.30
CA GLY A 136 13.93 -7.14 14.61
C GLY A 136 14.01 -5.62 14.53
N ALA A 137 14.66 -5.10 13.48
CA ALA A 137 14.93 -3.67 13.34
C ALA A 137 13.64 -2.83 13.21
N GLY A 138 13.62 -1.66 13.87
CA GLY A 138 12.52 -0.70 13.73
C GLY A 138 12.29 -0.28 12.29
N HIS A 139 11.05 0.12 11.96
CA HIS A 139 10.60 0.42 10.58
C HIS A 139 11.54 1.36 9.80
N ASN A 140 12.10 2.37 10.45
CA ASN A 140 13.03 3.35 9.86
C ASN A 140 14.45 3.22 10.37
N SER A 141 14.84 2.06 10.91
CA SER A 141 16.22 1.85 11.37
C SER A 141 17.20 2.03 10.20
N SER A 142 18.23 2.83 10.43
CA SER A 142 19.35 3.05 9.50
C SER A 142 20.46 2.00 9.66
N GLN A 143 20.28 1.02 10.57
CA GLN A 143 21.23 -0.07 10.83
C GLN A 143 20.47 -1.38 11.03
N PRO A 144 21.11 -2.53 10.73
CA PRO A 144 20.57 -3.84 11.08
C PRO A 144 20.37 -3.98 12.60
N GLY A 145 19.35 -4.73 13.00
CA GLY A 145 19.15 -5.11 14.39
C GLY A 145 20.23 -6.08 14.90
N PRO A 146 20.27 -6.33 16.23
CA PRO A 146 21.24 -7.24 16.85
C PRO A 146 21.16 -8.67 16.32
N ASP A 147 20.00 -9.07 15.82
CA ASP A 147 19.71 -10.39 15.22
C ASP A 147 20.01 -10.46 13.70
N GLY A 148 20.61 -9.42 13.14
CA GLY A 148 20.92 -9.31 11.71
C GLY A 148 19.73 -8.94 10.83
N THR A 149 18.51 -8.77 11.41
CA THR A 149 17.37 -8.29 10.65
C THR A 149 17.55 -6.81 10.29
N ALA A 150 17.14 -6.43 9.09
CA ALA A 150 17.23 -5.05 8.62
C ALA A 150 15.87 -4.51 8.18
N SER A 151 15.67 -3.21 8.33
CA SER A 151 14.48 -2.56 7.81
C SER A 151 14.46 -2.60 6.28
N ALA A 152 13.27 -2.67 5.67
CA ALA A 152 13.15 -2.61 4.21
C ALA A 152 13.73 -1.30 3.63
N THR A 153 13.71 -0.21 4.40
CA THR A 153 14.32 1.06 4.02
C THR A 153 15.83 0.96 3.96
N TYR A 154 16.43 0.34 4.99
CA TYR A 154 17.87 0.07 5.00
C TYR A 154 18.29 -0.84 3.84
N ILE A 155 17.58 -1.97 3.64
CA ILE A 155 17.88 -2.92 2.55
C ILE A 155 17.84 -2.23 1.19
N ARG A 156 16.81 -1.42 0.92
CA ARG A 156 16.71 -0.68 -0.35
C ARG A 156 17.86 0.29 -0.56
N GLN A 157 18.23 1.06 0.47
CA GLN A 157 19.34 2.00 0.37
C GLN A 157 20.66 1.26 0.19
N PHE A 158 20.93 0.26 1.04
CA PHE A 158 22.16 -0.52 0.99
C PHE A 158 22.34 -1.24 -0.37
N PHE A 159 21.25 -1.76 -0.93
CA PHE A 159 21.26 -2.36 -2.27
C PHE A 159 21.50 -1.32 -3.36
N ALA A 160 20.87 -0.13 -3.27
CA ALA A 160 21.07 0.96 -4.22
C ALA A 160 22.54 1.45 -4.23
N ASP A 161 23.20 1.43 -3.06
CA ASP A 161 24.61 1.76 -2.89
C ASP A 161 25.57 0.62 -3.30
N GLY A 162 25.04 -0.47 -3.87
CA GLY A 162 25.81 -1.62 -4.36
C GLY A 162 26.12 -2.69 -3.30
N GLY A 163 25.49 -2.59 -2.10
CA GLY A 163 25.72 -3.54 -0.99
C GLY A 163 25.16 -4.93 -1.26
N ASP A 164 25.74 -5.92 -0.59
CA ASP A 164 25.33 -7.33 -0.63
C ASP A 164 24.28 -7.62 0.43
N CYS A 165 23.02 -7.78 0.00
CA CYS A 165 21.87 -8.00 0.88
C CYS A 165 21.54 -9.50 1.12
N ARG A 166 22.38 -10.46 0.70
CA ARG A 166 22.06 -11.89 0.77
C ARG A 166 21.77 -12.41 2.18
N ARG A 167 22.35 -11.79 3.22
CA ARG A 167 22.09 -12.14 4.63
C ARG A 167 20.86 -11.48 5.23
N MET A 168 20.21 -10.56 4.48
CA MET A 168 19.08 -9.75 4.95
C MET A 168 17.75 -10.20 4.34
N MET A 169 17.77 -11.23 3.49
CA MET A 169 16.58 -11.77 2.83
C MET A 169 16.78 -13.27 2.51
N PRO A 170 15.71 -14.02 2.24
CA PRO A 170 15.80 -15.39 1.79
C PRO A 170 16.62 -15.54 0.49
N SER A 171 17.34 -16.64 0.33
CA SER A 171 18.23 -16.86 -0.82
C SER A 171 17.54 -16.72 -2.17
N TYR A 172 16.33 -17.26 -2.32
CA TYR A 172 15.55 -17.16 -3.55
C TYR A 172 15.17 -15.69 -3.88
N ALA A 173 14.87 -14.89 -2.86
CA ALA A 173 14.56 -13.46 -3.05
C ALA A 173 15.81 -12.67 -3.49
N TRP A 174 16.97 -13.02 -2.92
CA TRP A 174 18.26 -12.45 -3.34
C TRP A 174 18.58 -12.78 -4.79
N HIS A 175 18.43 -14.04 -5.21
CA HIS A 175 18.67 -14.45 -6.60
C HIS A 175 17.75 -13.71 -7.56
N ALA A 176 16.45 -13.66 -7.29
CA ALA A 176 15.48 -12.94 -8.11
C ALA A 176 15.81 -11.43 -8.20
N LEU A 177 16.21 -10.80 -7.08
CA LEU A 177 16.61 -9.38 -7.07
C LEU A 177 17.88 -9.14 -7.90
N ARG A 178 18.87 -10.02 -7.81
CA ARG A 178 20.10 -9.91 -8.59
C ARG A 178 19.87 -10.10 -10.09
N GLU A 179 19.07 -11.08 -10.48
CA GLU A 179 18.67 -11.28 -11.87
C GLU A 179 17.94 -10.05 -12.42
N ALA A 180 16.97 -9.52 -11.66
CA ALA A 180 16.25 -8.31 -12.03
C ALA A 180 17.19 -7.09 -12.16
N GLN A 181 18.20 -6.96 -11.26
CA GLN A 181 19.19 -5.90 -11.34
C GLN A 181 20.07 -6.02 -12.58
N GLN A 182 20.57 -7.21 -12.88
CA GLN A 182 21.41 -7.48 -14.05
C GLN A 182 20.65 -7.24 -15.36
N ALA A 183 19.36 -7.58 -15.39
CA ALA A 183 18.48 -7.31 -16.52
C ALA A 183 18.04 -5.85 -16.65
N GLY A 184 18.39 -4.98 -15.69
CA GLY A 184 17.94 -3.58 -15.67
C GLY A 184 16.46 -3.42 -15.36
N HIS A 185 15.86 -4.36 -14.62
CA HIS A 185 14.43 -4.37 -14.30
C HIS A 185 14.09 -3.81 -12.91
N VAL A 186 15.08 -3.34 -12.14
CA VAL A 186 14.83 -2.70 -10.84
C VAL A 186 14.44 -1.24 -11.05
N ALA A 187 13.20 -0.90 -10.70
CA ALA A 187 12.66 0.44 -10.87
C ALA A 187 13.22 1.43 -9.82
N SER A 188 13.36 2.70 -10.22
CA SER A 188 13.73 3.80 -9.34
C SER A 188 12.90 5.05 -9.62
N MET A 189 12.57 5.81 -8.57
CA MET A 189 11.89 7.12 -8.69
C MET A 189 12.72 8.13 -9.49
N SER A 190 14.03 7.99 -9.55
CA SER A 190 14.90 8.87 -10.35
C SER A 190 14.59 8.83 -11.84
N TYR A 191 14.16 7.69 -12.37
CA TYR A 191 13.74 7.60 -13.79
C TYR A 191 12.39 8.27 -14.05
N LEU A 192 11.55 8.42 -13.03
CA LEU A 192 10.26 9.10 -13.12
C LEU A 192 10.36 10.63 -12.97
N GLU A 193 11.50 11.17 -12.56
CA GLU A 193 11.68 12.61 -12.31
C GLU A 193 11.18 13.46 -13.48
N ARG A 194 11.65 13.19 -14.69
CA ARG A 194 11.26 13.97 -15.87
C ARG A 194 9.77 13.84 -16.20
N LEU A 195 9.20 12.66 -16.01
CA LEU A 195 7.77 12.42 -16.24
C LEU A 195 6.91 13.18 -15.24
N ILE A 196 7.29 13.18 -13.97
CA ILE A 196 6.60 13.92 -12.90
C ILE A 196 6.68 15.43 -13.17
N LEU A 197 7.86 15.95 -13.46
CA LEU A 197 8.06 17.36 -13.78
C LEU A 197 7.30 17.77 -15.05
N TYR A 198 7.33 16.94 -16.09
CA TYR A 198 6.55 17.16 -17.32
C TYR A 198 5.04 17.22 -16.99
N LYS A 199 4.51 16.20 -16.33
CA LYS A 199 3.08 16.13 -15.99
C LYS A 199 2.65 17.35 -15.17
N LEU A 200 3.42 17.72 -14.14
CA LEU A 200 3.12 18.88 -13.29
C LEU A 200 3.16 20.21 -14.07
N ARG A 201 4.07 20.35 -15.04
CA ARG A 201 4.18 21.58 -15.87
C ARG A 201 3.06 21.72 -16.89
N THR A 202 2.49 20.61 -17.34
CA THR A 202 1.45 20.57 -18.37
C THR A 202 0.03 20.41 -17.81
N THR A 203 -0.12 20.07 -16.53
CA THR A 203 -1.43 19.97 -15.87
C THR A 203 -1.95 21.37 -15.51
N ASP A 204 -3.22 21.62 -15.83
CA ASP A 204 -3.89 22.85 -15.42
C ASP A 204 -4.04 22.87 -13.88
N PRO A 205 -3.84 24.04 -13.22
CA PRO A 205 -4.05 24.16 -11.78
C PRO A 205 -5.41 23.69 -11.29
N ASP A 206 -6.46 23.92 -12.07
CA ASP A 206 -7.82 23.53 -11.71
C ASP A 206 -7.99 22.00 -11.71
N GLU A 207 -7.31 21.29 -12.59
CA GLU A 207 -7.29 19.80 -12.61
C GLU A 207 -6.65 19.20 -11.37
N LEU A 208 -5.74 19.93 -10.69
CA LEU A 208 -5.09 19.43 -9.47
C LEU A 208 -6.05 19.27 -8.30
N HIS A 209 -7.19 19.97 -8.28
CA HIS A 209 -8.18 19.85 -7.20
C HIS A 209 -8.84 18.47 -7.15
N ASP A 210 -8.99 17.81 -8.29
CA ASP A 210 -9.61 16.49 -8.38
C ASP A 210 -8.65 15.35 -8.04
N ILE A 211 -7.34 15.63 -8.06
CA ILE A 211 -6.31 14.62 -7.76
C ILE A 211 -6.40 14.21 -6.29
N ALA A 212 -6.32 12.91 -6.06
CA ALA A 212 -6.44 12.34 -4.73
C ALA A 212 -5.41 12.93 -3.74
N GLU A 213 -5.87 13.21 -2.52
CA GLU A 213 -5.11 13.79 -1.40
C GLU A 213 -4.60 15.23 -1.60
N ILE A 214 -4.89 15.90 -2.71
CA ILE A 214 -4.62 17.32 -2.87
C ILE A 214 -5.74 18.13 -2.23
N GLY A 215 -5.40 19.17 -1.51
CA GLY A 215 -6.32 20.09 -0.85
C GLY A 215 -5.59 21.00 0.12
N GLN A 216 -6.34 21.82 0.84
CA GLN A 216 -5.83 22.73 1.88
C GLN A 216 -4.68 23.64 1.41
N GLY A 217 -4.71 24.07 0.14
CA GLY A 217 -3.72 24.99 -0.45
C GLY A 217 -2.46 24.30 -1.01
N LEU A 218 -2.41 22.96 -1.03
CA LEU A 218 -1.29 22.22 -1.64
C LEU A 218 -1.26 22.41 -3.16
N GLU A 219 -2.39 22.52 -3.82
CA GLU A 219 -2.54 22.82 -5.25
C GLU A 219 -1.76 24.08 -5.65
N HIS A 220 -1.89 25.16 -4.88
CA HIS A 220 -1.15 26.40 -5.11
C HIS A 220 0.37 26.25 -4.90
N ARG A 221 0.78 25.40 -3.94
CA ARG A 221 2.19 25.11 -3.71
C ARG A 221 2.79 24.30 -4.83
N LEU A 222 2.08 23.26 -5.30
CA LEU A 222 2.47 22.44 -6.44
C LEU A 222 2.60 23.31 -7.71
N TYR A 223 1.63 24.19 -7.95
CA TYR A 223 1.68 25.11 -9.08
C TYR A 223 2.90 26.03 -9.05
N LYS A 224 3.25 26.57 -7.90
CA LYS A 224 4.47 27.40 -7.74
C LYS A 224 5.74 26.55 -7.92
N ALA A 225 5.74 25.33 -7.41
CA ALA A 225 6.88 24.42 -7.43
C ALA A 225 7.11 23.77 -8.81
N LYS A 226 6.20 23.90 -9.80
CA LYS A 226 6.39 23.39 -11.18
C LYS A 226 7.64 23.94 -11.89
N ARG A 227 8.22 25.04 -11.37
CA ARG A 227 9.47 25.65 -11.87
C ARG A 227 10.72 24.90 -11.40
N SER A 228 10.63 23.99 -10.44
CA SER A 228 11.77 23.23 -9.92
C SER A 228 12.48 22.47 -11.05
N ALA A 229 13.81 22.39 -10.93
CA ALA A 229 14.66 21.72 -11.90
C ALA A 229 14.86 20.22 -11.60
N SER A 230 14.52 19.79 -10.37
CA SER A 230 14.63 18.40 -9.94
C SER A 230 13.45 17.98 -9.04
N LEU A 231 13.27 16.66 -8.88
CA LEU A 231 12.28 16.08 -7.96
C LEU A 231 12.61 16.42 -6.50
N GLU A 232 13.88 16.48 -6.15
CA GLU A 232 14.31 16.84 -4.79
C GLU A 232 13.95 18.28 -4.47
N GLU A 233 14.29 19.23 -5.34
CA GLU A 233 13.93 20.64 -5.19
C GLU A 233 12.40 20.82 -5.10
N LEU A 234 11.64 20.13 -5.95
CA LEU A 234 10.18 20.10 -5.92
C LEU A 234 9.68 19.68 -4.54
N LEU A 235 10.14 18.52 -4.05
CA LEU A 235 9.73 17.97 -2.76
C LEU A 235 10.08 18.88 -1.58
N GLN A 236 11.25 19.50 -1.59
CA GLN A 236 11.66 20.45 -0.56
C GLN A 236 10.80 21.72 -0.57
N THR A 237 10.44 22.21 -1.75
CA THR A 237 9.61 23.41 -1.92
C THR A 237 8.19 23.22 -1.39
N ILE A 238 7.59 22.02 -1.62
CA ILE A 238 6.21 21.73 -1.21
C ILE A 238 6.09 21.19 0.22
N ARG A 239 7.19 20.72 0.83
CA ARG A 239 7.19 20.11 2.16
C ARG A 239 6.72 21.09 3.25
N THR A 240 5.86 20.58 4.14
CA THR A 240 5.41 21.28 5.35
C THR A 240 5.20 20.25 6.48
N LYS A 241 4.91 20.74 7.71
CA LYS A 241 4.51 19.85 8.82
C LYS A 241 3.26 19.00 8.50
N ARG A 242 2.31 19.57 7.73
CA ARG A 242 1.06 18.87 7.30
C ARG A 242 1.27 17.84 6.21
N TYR A 243 2.31 18.01 5.38
CA TYR A 243 2.59 17.16 4.23
C TYR A 243 3.94 16.47 4.42
N PRO A 244 3.97 15.32 5.13
CA PRO A 244 5.18 14.53 5.30
C PRO A 244 5.63 13.95 3.94
N MET A 245 6.91 13.66 3.82
CA MET A 245 7.56 13.25 2.57
C MET A 245 6.88 12.03 1.90
N ALA A 246 6.43 11.06 2.70
CA ALA A 246 5.73 9.88 2.17
C ALA A 246 4.41 10.24 1.46
N ARG A 247 3.63 11.17 2.05
CA ARG A 247 2.39 11.69 1.44
C ARG A 247 2.68 12.46 0.16
N LEU A 248 3.70 13.32 0.16
CA LEU A 248 4.08 14.10 -1.03
C LEU A 248 4.51 13.19 -2.19
N ARG A 249 5.33 12.17 -1.92
CA ARG A 249 5.73 11.19 -2.95
C ARG A 249 4.52 10.46 -3.52
N ARG A 250 3.54 10.10 -2.70
CA ARG A 250 2.30 9.46 -3.14
C ARG A 250 1.46 10.39 -4.01
N ILE A 251 1.29 11.65 -3.61
CA ILE A 251 0.58 12.68 -4.40
C ILE A 251 1.25 12.89 -5.76
N LEU A 252 2.57 12.91 -5.85
CA LEU A 252 3.26 13.01 -7.14
C LEU A 252 2.98 11.81 -8.04
N LEU A 253 2.83 10.62 -7.49
CA LEU A 253 2.38 9.44 -8.24
C LEU A 253 0.90 9.55 -8.62
N HIS A 254 0.03 10.11 -7.78
CA HIS A 254 -1.36 10.39 -8.14
C HIS A 254 -1.46 11.36 -9.32
N ILE A 255 -0.67 12.43 -9.33
CA ILE A 255 -0.60 13.38 -10.45
C ILE A 255 -0.13 12.66 -11.73
N LEU A 256 0.94 11.85 -11.63
CA LEU A 256 1.50 11.14 -12.76
C LEU A 256 0.52 10.13 -13.37
N LEU A 257 -0.25 9.44 -12.53
CA LEU A 257 -1.21 8.39 -12.92
C LEU A 257 -2.64 8.93 -13.12
N ASP A 258 -2.88 10.22 -12.90
CA ASP A 258 -4.23 10.81 -12.90
C ASP A 258 -5.21 10.08 -11.95
N ILE A 259 -4.74 9.70 -10.76
CA ILE A 259 -5.59 9.09 -9.72
C ILE A 259 -6.39 10.19 -9.05
N ARG A 260 -7.71 10.15 -9.20
CA ARG A 260 -8.63 11.16 -8.67
C ARG A 260 -9.24 10.72 -7.35
N THR A 261 -9.75 11.68 -6.60
CA THR A 261 -10.44 11.42 -5.33
C THR A 261 -11.57 10.39 -5.50
N ALA A 262 -12.31 10.45 -6.59
CA ALA A 262 -13.39 9.50 -6.91
C ALA A 262 -12.90 8.06 -7.11
N ASP A 263 -11.64 7.86 -7.54
CA ASP A 263 -11.06 6.51 -7.75
C ASP A 263 -10.82 5.75 -6.44
N ILE A 264 -10.76 6.45 -5.28
CA ILE A 264 -10.48 5.88 -3.95
C ILE A 264 -11.63 6.03 -2.94
N GLN A 265 -12.72 6.70 -3.30
CA GLN A 265 -13.88 6.90 -2.40
C GLN A 265 -14.83 5.70 -2.36
N ASN A 266 -14.84 4.87 -3.40
CA ASN A 266 -15.69 3.70 -3.50
C ASN A 266 -14.93 2.43 -3.13
N TYR A 267 -15.66 1.32 -2.92
CA TYR A 267 -15.03 0.00 -2.76
C TYR A 267 -14.39 -0.47 -4.06
N PRO A 268 -13.37 -1.37 -3.99
CA PRO A 268 -12.82 -2.02 -5.18
C PRO A 268 -13.90 -2.67 -6.04
N ALA A 269 -13.82 -2.46 -7.35
CA ALA A 269 -14.83 -2.96 -8.27
C ALA A 269 -14.66 -4.44 -8.65
N TYR A 270 -13.49 -5.02 -8.39
CA TYR A 270 -13.15 -6.41 -8.72
C TYR A 270 -11.94 -6.90 -7.92
N GLY A 271 -11.74 -8.21 -7.87
CA GLY A 271 -10.53 -8.87 -7.41
C GLY A 271 -9.76 -9.51 -8.56
N ARG A 272 -8.44 -9.26 -8.66
CA ARG A 272 -7.59 -9.82 -9.71
C ARG A 272 -6.75 -10.97 -9.18
N ILE A 273 -6.89 -12.15 -9.81
CA ILE A 273 -6.16 -13.37 -9.49
C ILE A 273 -4.83 -13.33 -10.25
N LEU A 274 -3.69 -13.42 -9.56
CA LEU A 274 -2.36 -13.35 -10.15
C LEU A 274 -1.72 -14.72 -10.33
N ALA A 275 -1.93 -15.60 -9.36
CA ALA A 275 -1.41 -16.97 -9.37
C ALA A 275 -2.19 -17.86 -8.42
N PHE A 276 -2.18 -19.16 -8.64
CA PHE A 276 -2.67 -20.18 -7.71
C PHE A 276 -2.01 -21.54 -7.96
N ASN A 277 -2.06 -22.41 -6.95
CA ASN A 277 -1.77 -23.83 -7.07
C ASN A 277 -3.07 -24.65 -7.05
N ASP A 278 -2.99 -25.98 -6.92
CA ASP A 278 -4.16 -26.85 -6.94
C ASP A 278 -5.09 -26.57 -5.75
N THR A 279 -4.57 -26.36 -4.54
CA THR A 279 -5.38 -25.96 -3.38
C THR A 279 -6.04 -24.59 -3.60
N GLY A 280 -5.31 -23.62 -4.15
CA GLY A 280 -5.85 -22.32 -4.52
C GLY A 280 -6.97 -22.42 -5.57
N ARG A 281 -6.90 -23.38 -6.47
CA ARG A 281 -7.98 -23.68 -7.42
C ARG A 281 -9.26 -24.14 -6.71
N GLU A 282 -9.12 -25.00 -5.69
CA GLU A 282 -10.25 -25.46 -4.88
C GLU A 282 -10.86 -24.30 -4.07
N ILE A 283 -10.04 -23.46 -3.45
CA ILE A 283 -10.49 -22.25 -2.75
C ILE A 283 -11.28 -21.33 -3.69
N LEU A 284 -10.77 -21.11 -4.91
CA LEU A 284 -11.44 -20.30 -5.92
C LEU A 284 -12.77 -20.92 -6.37
N LYS A 285 -12.85 -22.24 -6.46
CA LYS A 285 -14.08 -22.98 -6.82
C LYS A 285 -15.11 -22.86 -5.69
N ASP A 286 -14.71 -23.06 -4.43
CA ASP A 286 -15.61 -22.93 -3.27
C ASP A 286 -16.13 -21.50 -3.10
N SER A 287 -15.31 -20.50 -3.39
CA SER A 287 -15.71 -19.09 -3.29
C SER A 287 -16.73 -18.66 -4.37
N LYS A 288 -16.87 -19.41 -5.49
CA LYS A 288 -17.56 -18.93 -6.69
C LYS A 288 -18.99 -18.43 -6.46
N GLU A 289 -19.77 -19.14 -5.65
CA GLU A 289 -21.16 -18.77 -5.34
C GLU A 289 -21.29 -17.78 -4.18
N LYS A 290 -20.19 -17.56 -3.42
CA LYS A 290 -20.14 -16.70 -2.23
C LYS A 290 -19.60 -15.31 -2.55
N ARG A 291 -19.04 -15.11 -3.76
CA ARG A 291 -18.40 -13.86 -4.16
C ARG A 291 -19.37 -12.71 -4.26
N LEU A 292 -18.97 -11.58 -3.71
CA LEU A 292 -19.74 -10.33 -3.81
C LEU A 292 -19.27 -9.42 -4.95
N LEU A 293 -18.11 -9.73 -5.54
CA LEU A 293 -17.49 -8.97 -6.65
C LEU A 293 -16.99 -9.93 -7.73
N PRO A 294 -16.80 -9.46 -8.97
CA PRO A 294 -16.13 -10.21 -10.01
C PRO A 294 -14.68 -10.53 -9.62
N PHE A 295 -14.24 -11.77 -9.81
CA PHE A 295 -12.86 -12.20 -9.67
C PHE A 295 -12.41 -12.91 -10.95
N SER A 296 -11.34 -12.42 -11.57
CA SER A 296 -10.74 -13.04 -12.76
C SER A 296 -9.22 -12.77 -12.78
N HIS A 297 -8.51 -13.56 -13.56
CA HIS A 297 -7.11 -13.30 -13.90
C HIS A 297 -6.97 -12.34 -15.09
N SER A 298 -8.01 -12.25 -15.92
CA SER A 298 -8.03 -11.40 -17.10
C SER A 298 -8.44 -9.98 -16.76
N LEU A 299 -7.50 -9.04 -16.86
CA LEU A 299 -7.80 -7.63 -16.63
C LEU A 299 -8.78 -7.09 -17.67
N ALA A 300 -8.73 -7.59 -18.91
CA ALA A 300 -9.67 -7.23 -19.97
C ALA A 300 -11.11 -7.64 -19.63
N GLU A 301 -11.29 -8.87 -19.14
CA GLU A 301 -12.60 -9.35 -18.68
C GLU A 301 -13.14 -8.50 -17.53
N LEU A 302 -12.30 -8.22 -16.52
CA LEU A 302 -12.68 -7.38 -15.38
C LEU A 302 -13.04 -5.97 -15.79
N ALA A 303 -12.35 -5.38 -16.76
CA ALA A 303 -12.60 -4.03 -17.25
C ALA A 303 -14.03 -3.85 -17.84
N HIS A 304 -14.62 -4.92 -18.35
CA HIS A 304 -15.96 -4.89 -18.95
C HIS A 304 -17.10 -5.10 -17.93
N THR A 305 -16.80 -5.36 -16.66
CA THR A 305 -17.85 -5.67 -15.66
C THR A 305 -18.65 -4.45 -15.21
N SER A 306 -18.04 -3.27 -15.21
CA SER A 306 -18.70 -1.99 -14.93
C SER A 306 -17.82 -0.80 -15.37
N PRO A 307 -18.38 0.43 -15.51
CA PRO A 307 -17.59 1.63 -15.80
C PRO A 307 -16.47 1.87 -14.77
N THR A 308 -16.75 1.68 -13.48
CA THR A 308 -15.76 1.80 -12.38
C THR A 308 -14.65 0.76 -12.53
N ALA A 309 -14.99 -0.49 -12.88
CA ALA A 309 -14.02 -1.54 -13.15
C ALA A 309 -13.15 -1.21 -14.37
N GLY A 310 -13.75 -0.66 -15.43
CA GLY A 310 -13.02 -0.19 -16.60
C GLY A 310 -12.00 0.90 -16.27
N ARG A 311 -12.40 1.90 -15.48
CA ARG A 311 -11.50 2.97 -15.01
C ARG A 311 -10.38 2.40 -14.15
N CYS A 312 -10.70 1.51 -13.23
CA CYS A 312 -9.73 0.88 -12.34
C CYS A 312 -8.71 0.04 -13.14
N ALA A 313 -9.17 -0.76 -14.11
CA ALA A 313 -8.32 -1.56 -14.97
C ALA A 313 -7.40 -0.70 -15.86
N ALA A 314 -7.89 0.44 -16.35
CA ALA A 314 -7.09 1.40 -17.09
C ALA A 314 -5.97 1.99 -16.22
N LEU A 315 -6.26 2.36 -14.97
CA LEU A 315 -5.27 2.84 -14.01
C LEU A 315 -4.23 1.76 -13.65
N GLU A 316 -4.64 0.50 -13.51
CA GLU A 316 -3.70 -0.62 -13.29
C GLU A 316 -2.74 -0.81 -14.46
N SER A 317 -3.26 -0.82 -15.69
CA SER A 317 -2.43 -0.94 -16.89
C SER A 317 -1.48 0.25 -17.02
N GLN A 318 -1.98 1.47 -16.85
CA GLN A 318 -1.17 2.68 -16.89
C GLN A 318 -0.06 2.66 -15.82
N ALA A 319 -0.37 2.22 -14.59
CA ALA A 319 0.62 2.10 -13.54
C ALA A 319 1.72 1.09 -13.87
N THR A 320 1.35 -0.03 -14.53
CA THR A 320 2.31 -1.01 -15.02
C THR A 320 3.19 -0.40 -16.12
N ASP A 321 2.63 0.36 -17.04
CA ASP A 321 3.38 1.01 -18.13
C ASP A 321 4.33 2.09 -17.56
N ILE A 322 3.90 2.90 -16.63
CA ILE A 322 4.76 3.88 -15.94
C ILE A 322 5.87 3.17 -15.14
N TYR A 323 5.57 2.02 -14.52
CA TYR A 323 6.59 1.20 -13.85
C TYR A 323 7.66 0.70 -14.85
N GLN A 324 7.28 0.34 -16.07
CA GLN A 324 8.25 -0.04 -17.12
C GLN A 324 9.19 1.12 -17.46
N LEU A 325 8.70 2.36 -17.46
CA LEU A 325 9.51 3.57 -17.68
C LEU A 325 10.42 3.92 -16.49
N ALA A 326 10.11 3.41 -15.29
CA ALA A 326 10.91 3.61 -14.08
C ALA A 326 12.15 2.69 -14.00
N ARG A 327 12.46 1.92 -15.04
CA ARG A 327 13.57 0.96 -15.11
C ARG A 327 14.73 1.49 -15.92
N PRO A 328 15.99 1.03 -15.65
CA PRO A 328 17.13 1.27 -16.53
C PRO A 328 16.90 0.80 -17.98
N VAL A 329 16.32 -0.39 -18.11
CA VAL A 329 15.90 -0.94 -19.42
C VAL A 329 14.39 -0.83 -19.52
N ILE A 330 13.92 0.02 -20.43
CA ILE A 330 12.49 0.28 -20.63
C ILE A 330 11.80 -0.99 -21.14
N GLY A 331 10.73 -1.40 -20.45
CA GLY A 331 9.90 -2.53 -20.86
C GLY A 331 8.80 -2.11 -21.85
N GLN A 332 8.13 -3.11 -22.43
CA GLN A 332 7.00 -2.88 -23.32
C GLN A 332 5.75 -2.40 -22.55
N GLY A 333 5.02 -1.46 -23.15
CA GLY A 333 3.71 -1.03 -22.65
C GLY A 333 2.59 -2.05 -22.88
N GLU A 334 1.41 -1.78 -22.30
CA GLU A 334 0.19 -2.60 -22.36
C GLU A 334 0.38 -4.07 -21.92
N SER A 335 1.43 -4.33 -21.14
CA SER A 335 1.80 -5.69 -20.73
C SER A 335 0.80 -6.30 -19.75
N ASP A 336 0.08 -5.47 -19.01
CA ASP A 336 -0.82 -5.91 -17.94
C ASP A 336 -2.10 -6.57 -18.48
N PHE A 337 -2.67 -6.06 -19.57
CA PHE A 337 -3.80 -6.69 -20.26
C PHE A 337 -3.45 -8.04 -20.94
N ARG A 338 -2.18 -8.24 -21.27
CA ARG A 338 -1.68 -9.47 -21.94
C ARG A 338 -1.11 -10.49 -20.96
N ARG A 339 -1.05 -10.14 -19.66
CA ARG A 339 -0.41 -10.98 -18.66
C ARG A 339 -1.18 -12.26 -18.44
N LYS A 340 -0.50 -13.39 -18.62
CA LYS A 340 -1.03 -14.71 -18.30
C LYS A 340 -0.95 -14.99 -16.80
N ILE A 341 -1.89 -15.79 -16.30
CA ILE A 341 -1.88 -16.26 -14.94
C ILE A 341 -0.72 -17.23 -14.73
N THR A 342 -0.13 -17.19 -13.53
CA THR A 342 0.87 -18.17 -13.11
C THR A 342 0.18 -19.31 -12.36
N ILE A 343 0.33 -20.54 -12.87
CA ILE A 343 -0.16 -21.75 -12.21
C ILE A 343 1.07 -22.53 -11.75
N SER A 344 1.22 -22.72 -10.44
CA SER A 344 2.28 -23.56 -9.90
C SER A 344 1.74 -24.99 -9.73
N GLY A 345 2.36 -25.98 -10.41
CA GLY A 345 2.06 -27.40 -10.18
C GLY A 345 2.54 -27.84 -8.80
N GLY A 346 1.72 -28.63 -8.11
CA GLY A 346 1.97 -29.07 -6.76
C GLY A 346 3.24 -29.95 -6.63
N THR A 347 4.36 -29.31 -6.35
CA THR A 347 5.47 -29.96 -5.66
C THR A 347 5.69 -29.21 -4.37
N HIS A 348 5.32 -29.84 -3.26
CA HIS A 348 5.73 -29.42 -1.94
C HIS A 348 7.26 -29.24 -1.93
N HIS A 349 7.77 -28.03 -2.00
CA HIS A 349 9.09 -27.78 -1.49
C HIS A 349 8.99 -27.85 0.04
N ALA A 350 9.29 -29.05 0.56
CA ALA A 350 9.56 -29.24 1.96
C ALA A 350 10.58 -28.19 2.40
N ALA A 351 10.32 -27.54 3.53
CA ALA A 351 11.28 -26.67 4.18
C ALA A 351 12.61 -27.48 4.33
N PRO A 352 13.78 -26.89 4.09
CA PRO A 352 15.03 -27.59 4.34
C PRO A 352 15.07 -27.94 5.82
N GLU A 353 15.16 -29.24 6.09
CA GLU A 353 15.44 -29.79 7.42
C GLU A 353 16.68 -29.08 7.99
N SER A 354 16.52 -28.54 9.19
CA SER A 354 17.61 -28.03 10.01
C SER A 354 18.63 -29.16 10.22
N GLN A 355 19.74 -29.12 9.50
CA GLN A 355 20.90 -29.91 9.88
C GLN A 355 21.56 -29.24 11.09
N SER A 356 21.61 -30.02 12.15
CA SER A 356 22.24 -29.78 13.44
C SER A 356 23.71 -29.33 13.37
#